data_828eacc9f83155b90a07185ad2959dce
#
_entry.id   828eacc9f83155b90a07185ad2959dce
#
_cell.length_a   1.000
_cell.length_b   1.000
_cell.length_c   1.000
_cell.angle_alpha   90.00
_cell.angle_beta   90.00
_cell.angle_gamma   90.00
#
_symmetry.space_group_name_H-M   'P 1'
#
loop_
_entity.id
_entity.type
_entity.pdbx_description
1 polymer ?
#
loop_
_entity_poly.entity_id
_entity_poly.type
_entity_poly.pdbx_seq_one_letter_code
_entity_poly.pdbx_strand_id
1 'polypeptide(L)'
;VTDLATRLCRRLAAMEADRAPHEATWRKCFEATYPERAHGLGGDTVEDAGSVQTKKAELLDSTGTDGARMLASSVVSGMTPANAVWFGLDVGDETDEERRWFGHAAESIWEAIHGSNYDAQKPEAVLDSVCAGWFVLYVDEDLATGLPRFEQWPLAQCFIAASQPGGRADTVFRKFQLTAEQAVETYGDKVSQRVQTDAREKPDTKHQFLHAIYPRTVYAPGARMARNLPVASVHVEIAAKAVLRESGYHEQPAVIARWMKLPGSEYAIGPVSNALPAIAELNELLRLEKAALARAAAGVYVAEDDGVLNPRAVRVKGGSVIVANSVDSIKALPSGADFNVTFSKAEDLRREIRRLLMADQLQPQDGPAMTATEVHVRVALIRQLLGPMFGRFQVEDLAPTIERCFGLMYRRGRPEIGGTPGKLLMDDPPESLADEPFRVRFQSPLARAQKLDEVSSIERLVTMAGVMAQQGLTQALDLIDADESLRLAGDGLGAPAGALRDEKALAAFRKQRAEEQAQQAQQAQAQQVQTMAADAAFKRAATA
;
A
#
# COMPACT_ATOMS: atom_id res chain seq x y z
N VAL A 1 36.39 0.09 -13.47
CA VAL A 1 35.11 0.76 -13.78
C VAL A 1 34.40 0.04 -14.93
N THR A 2 35.10 -0.27 -16.02
CA THR A 2 34.55 -1.00 -17.18
C THR A 2 34.09 -2.42 -16.80
N ASP A 3 34.76 -3.05 -15.85
CA ASP A 3 34.38 -4.38 -15.34
C ASP A 3 33.06 -4.35 -14.58
N LEU A 4 32.80 -3.33 -13.74
CA LEU A 4 31.55 -3.19 -12.98
C LEU A 4 30.34 -3.04 -13.93
N ALA A 5 30.42 -2.13 -14.91
CA ALA A 5 29.34 -1.92 -15.87
C ALA A 5 29.03 -3.19 -16.67
N THR A 6 30.07 -3.87 -17.15
CA THR A 6 29.94 -5.14 -17.88
C THR A 6 29.30 -6.22 -17.04
N ARG A 7 29.69 -6.33 -15.76
CA ARG A 7 29.09 -7.27 -14.79
C ARG A 7 27.61 -6.98 -14.55
N LEU A 8 27.25 -5.69 -14.35
CA LEU A 8 25.86 -5.30 -14.14
C LEU A 8 24.99 -5.55 -15.38
N CYS A 9 25.51 -5.24 -16.58
CA CYS A 9 24.80 -5.56 -17.83
C CYS A 9 24.60 -7.06 -18.04
N ARG A 10 25.59 -7.90 -17.67
CA ARG A 10 25.44 -9.36 -17.71
C ARG A 10 24.40 -9.86 -16.71
N ARG A 11 24.38 -9.29 -15.50
CA ARG A 11 23.36 -9.61 -14.50
C ARG A 11 21.98 -9.17 -14.95
N LEU A 12 21.85 -8.00 -15.56
CA LEU A 12 20.59 -7.57 -16.16
C LEU A 12 20.07 -8.59 -17.18
N ALA A 13 20.91 -9.06 -18.09
CA ALA A 13 20.52 -10.05 -19.10
C ALA A 13 20.03 -11.38 -18.48
N ALA A 14 20.64 -11.81 -17.38
CA ALA A 14 20.16 -12.97 -16.64
C ALA A 14 18.78 -12.70 -16.00
N MET A 15 18.59 -11.54 -15.37
CA MET A 15 17.30 -11.15 -14.78
C MET A 15 16.21 -10.96 -15.85
N GLU A 16 16.55 -10.51 -17.05
CA GLU A 16 15.64 -10.45 -18.21
C GLU A 16 15.17 -11.86 -18.60
N ALA A 17 16.10 -12.83 -18.66
CA ALA A 17 15.78 -14.22 -18.96
C ALA A 17 14.87 -14.87 -17.89
N ASP A 18 15.14 -14.63 -16.60
CA ASP A 18 14.33 -15.13 -15.48
C ASP A 18 12.91 -14.52 -15.44
N ARG A 19 12.76 -13.30 -15.92
CA ARG A 19 11.49 -12.56 -15.97
C ARG A 19 10.62 -12.97 -17.17
N ALA A 20 11.23 -13.23 -18.32
CA ALA A 20 10.55 -13.45 -19.60
C ALA A 20 9.37 -14.44 -19.55
N PRO A 21 9.43 -15.59 -18.85
CA PRO A 21 8.30 -16.51 -18.75
C PRO A 21 7.03 -15.91 -18.08
N HIS A 22 7.20 -14.90 -17.24
CA HIS A 22 6.10 -14.30 -16.47
C HIS A 22 5.43 -13.13 -17.21
N GLU A 23 6.14 -12.46 -18.10
CA GLU A 23 5.68 -11.23 -18.76
C GLU A 23 4.39 -11.41 -19.56
N ALA A 24 4.25 -12.52 -20.25
CA ALA A 24 3.05 -12.81 -21.05
C ALA A 24 1.77 -12.90 -20.19
N THR A 25 1.89 -13.44 -18.96
CA THR A 25 0.76 -13.53 -18.02
C THR A 25 0.43 -12.15 -17.46
N TRP A 26 1.42 -11.38 -17.03
CA TRP A 26 1.20 -10.02 -16.51
C TRP A 26 0.59 -9.12 -17.58
N ARG A 27 1.09 -9.18 -18.80
CA ARG A 27 0.53 -8.44 -19.93
C ARG A 27 -0.95 -8.75 -20.12
N LYS A 28 -1.34 -10.04 -20.14
CA LYS A 28 -2.74 -10.44 -20.25
C LYS A 28 -3.59 -9.95 -19.08
N CYS A 29 -3.06 -9.97 -17.84
CA CYS A 29 -3.77 -9.46 -16.68
C CYS A 29 -4.04 -7.95 -16.80
N PHE A 30 -3.04 -7.17 -17.24
CA PHE A 30 -3.24 -5.75 -17.50
C PHE A 30 -4.17 -5.49 -18.67
N GLU A 31 -4.00 -6.17 -19.81
CA GLU A 31 -4.90 -6.04 -20.96
C GLU A 31 -6.36 -6.34 -20.61
N ALA A 32 -6.60 -7.27 -19.69
CA ALA A 32 -7.93 -7.64 -19.22
C ALA A 32 -8.52 -6.66 -18.17
N THR A 33 -7.74 -5.73 -17.61
CA THR A 33 -8.17 -4.80 -16.56
C THR A 33 -7.78 -3.35 -16.84
N TYR A 34 -6.48 -3.09 -16.97
CA TYR A 34 -5.86 -1.77 -17.17
C TYR A 34 -4.89 -1.79 -18.36
N PRO A 35 -5.39 -1.82 -19.62
CA PRO A 35 -4.55 -1.93 -20.82
C PRO A 35 -3.44 -0.88 -20.90
N GLU A 36 -3.67 0.32 -20.37
CA GLU A 36 -2.70 1.40 -20.30
C GLU A 36 -1.43 1.06 -19.49
N ARG A 37 -1.50 0.07 -18.58
CA ARG A 37 -0.36 -0.38 -17.78
C ARG A 37 0.36 -1.59 -18.37
N ALA A 38 -0.18 -2.19 -19.43
CA ALA A 38 0.45 -3.30 -20.15
C ALA A 38 1.68 -2.86 -20.97
N HIS A 39 1.83 -1.54 -21.18
CA HIS A 39 2.88 -0.96 -22.01
C HIS A 39 4.29 -1.38 -21.60
N GLY A 40 5.07 -1.85 -22.56
CA GLY A 40 6.46 -2.28 -22.37
C GLY A 40 6.64 -3.68 -21.77
N LEU A 41 5.57 -4.41 -21.43
CA LEU A 41 5.64 -5.80 -21.04
C LEU A 41 5.64 -6.71 -22.29
N GLY A 42 6.54 -7.71 -22.32
CA GLY A 42 6.65 -8.66 -23.43
C GLY A 42 7.54 -8.22 -24.58
N GLY A 43 8.47 -7.29 -24.35
CA GLY A 43 9.51 -6.92 -25.32
C GLY A 43 9.06 -6.05 -26.47
N ASP A 44 7.79 -5.65 -26.52
CA ASP A 44 7.29 -4.80 -27.58
C ASP A 44 7.76 -3.35 -27.43
N THR A 45 8.10 -2.78 -28.56
CA THR A 45 8.30 -1.35 -28.74
C THR A 45 7.09 -0.57 -28.22
N VAL A 46 7.35 0.65 -27.79
CA VAL A 46 6.37 1.64 -27.35
C VAL A 46 5.05 1.47 -28.10
N GLU A 47 4.03 0.87 -27.45
CA GLU A 47 2.69 0.85 -28.02
C GLU A 47 2.22 2.30 -28.18
N ASP A 48 1.75 2.64 -29.36
CA ASP A 48 1.15 3.94 -29.64
C ASP A 48 -0.10 4.12 -28.77
N ALA A 49 -0.37 5.35 -28.33
CA ALA A 49 -1.57 5.70 -27.58
C ALA A 49 -2.87 5.22 -28.27
N GLY A 50 -2.87 5.16 -29.60
CA GLY A 50 -3.96 4.61 -30.39
C GLY A 50 -4.17 3.11 -30.18
N SER A 51 -3.12 2.32 -30.03
CA SER A 51 -3.23 0.88 -29.78
C SER A 51 -3.77 0.59 -28.37
N VAL A 52 -3.37 1.38 -27.38
CA VAL A 52 -3.91 1.30 -26.00
C VAL A 52 -5.40 1.62 -25.98
N GLN A 53 -5.81 2.69 -26.69
CA GLN A 53 -7.22 3.07 -26.79
C GLN A 53 -8.04 1.98 -27.50
N THR A 54 -7.49 1.33 -28.52
CA THR A 54 -8.15 0.21 -29.19
C THR A 54 -8.34 -0.97 -28.26
N LYS A 55 -7.32 -1.37 -27.50
CA LYS A 55 -7.41 -2.44 -26.49
C LYS A 55 -8.43 -2.11 -25.40
N LYS A 56 -8.49 -0.86 -24.96
CA LYS A 56 -9.48 -0.40 -23.99
C LYS A 56 -10.91 -0.50 -24.53
N ALA A 57 -11.10 -0.22 -25.83
CA ALA A 57 -12.39 -0.36 -26.49
C ALA A 57 -12.81 -1.83 -26.71
N GLU A 58 -11.89 -2.78 -26.64
CA GLU A 58 -12.14 -4.22 -26.71
C GLU A 58 -12.63 -4.79 -25.36
N LEU A 59 -12.43 -4.09 -24.25
CA LEU A 59 -13.01 -4.46 -22.94
C LEU A 59 -14.50 -4.09 -22.93
N LEU A 60 -15.35 -5.12 -23.08
CA LEU A 60 -16.79 -4.94 -23.15
C LEU A 60 -17.47 -4.94 -21.77
N ASP A 61 -16.75 -5.37 -20.73
CA ASP A 61 -17.24 -5.41 -19.34
C ASP A 61 -16.20 -4.82 -18.37
N SER A 62 -16.66 -4.01 -17.43
CA SER A 62 -15.80 -3.34 -16.45
C SER A 62 -15.64 -4.11 -15.13
N THR A 63 -16.31 -5.25 -14.94
CA THR A 63 -16.32 -5.97 -13.66
C THR A 63 -14.90 -6.32 -13.18
N GLY A 64 -14.01 -6.73 -14.09
CA GLY A 64 -12.61 -7.01 -13.77
C GLY A 64 -11.84 -5.77 -13.33
N THR A 65 -12.01 -4.67 -14.06
CA THR A 65 -11.37 -3.38 -13.77
C THR A 65 -11.83 -2.81 -12.42
N ASP A 66 -13.16 -2.78 -12.21
CA ASP A 66 -13.76 -2.26 -10.98
C ASP A 66 -13.40 -3.13 -9.76
N GLY A 67 -13.42 -4.46 -9.91
CA GLY A 67 -13.02 -5.38 -8.87
C GLY A 67 -11.55 -5.21 -8.47
N ALA A 68 -10.64 -5.07 -9.44
CA ALA A 68 -9.22 -4.86 -9.18
C ALA A 68 -8.97 -3.53 -8.46
N ARG A 69 -9.64 -2.44 -8.89
CA ARG A 69 -9.55 -1.13 -8.24
C ARG A 69 -10.06 -1.16 -6.81
N MET A 70 -11.21 -1.79 -6.59
CA MET A 70 -11.83 -1.89 -5.28
C MET A 70 -10.93 -2.67 -4.31
N LEU A 71 -10.37 -3.79 -4.76
CA LEU A 71 -9.43 -4.57 -3.96
C LEU A 71 -8.18 -3.76 -3.62
N ALA A 72 -7.57 -3.08 -4.59
CA ALA A 72 -6.40 -2.25 -4.35
C ALA A 72 -6.69 -1.12 -3.35
N SER A 73 -7.80 -0.40 -3.51
CA SER A 73 -8.20 0.67 -2.59
C SER A 73 -8.49 0.15 -1.19
N SER A 74 -9.11 -1.03 -1.07
CA SER A 74 -9.41 -1.65 0.22
C SER A 74 -8.15 -2.11 0.96
N VAL A 75 -7.15 -2.62 0.21
CA VAL A 75 -5.84 -2.98 0.77
C VAL A 75 -5.14 -1.73 1.30
N VAL A 76 -5.09 -0.65 0.54
CA VAL A 76 -4.46 0.61 0.97
C VAL A 76 -5.17 1.18 2.19
N SER A 77 -6.48 1.34 2.16
CA SER A 77 -7.25 1.89 3.28
C SER A 77 -7.20 1.02 4.54
N GLY A 78 -7.07 -0.31 4.37
CA GLY A 78 -6.96 -1.25 5.47
C GLY A 78 -5.56 -1.34 6.09
N MET A 79 -4.51 -1.04 5.34
CA MET A 79 -3.12 -1.16 5.80
C MET A 79 -2.49 0.17 6.19
N THR A 80 -2.77 1.22 5.43
CA THR A 80 -2.15 2.55 5.58
C THR A 80 -3.21 3.65 5.60
N PRO A 81 -4.12 3.65 6.60
CA PRO A 81 -5.16 4.67 6.70
C PRO A 81 -4.56 6.05 6.96
N ALA A 82 -5.02 7.06 6.18
CA ALA A 82 -4.53 8.43 6.31
C ALA A 82 -5.09 9.18 7.54
N ASN A 83 -6.06 8.60 8.26
CA ASN A 83 -6.72 9.24 9.40
C ASN A 83 -6.20 8.76 10.76
N ALA A 84 -5.23 7.86 10.80
CA ALA A 84 -4.68 7.32 12.04
C ALA A 84 -3.26 6.77 11.82
N VAL A 85 -2.40 6.92 12.81
CA VAL A 85 -1.08 6.28 12.82
C VAL A 85 -1.27 4.76 12.81
N TRP A 86 -0.70 4.08 11.82
CA TRP A 86 -0.91 2.66 11.54
C TRP A 86 0.31 1.80 11.86
N PHE A 87 1.36 2.38 12.42
CA PHE A 87 2.57 1.69 12.85
C PHE A 87 3.06 2.28 14.18
N GLY A 88 3.97 1.60 14.83
CA GLY A 88 4.74 2.07 15.99
C GLY A 88 6.20 1.69 15.83
N LEU A 89 7.05 2.32 16.60
CA LEU A 89 8.47 2.00 16.71
C LEU A 89 8.72 1.52 18.13
N ASP A 90 9.54 0.48 18.32
CA ASP A 90 9.93 -0.01 19.64
C ASP A 90 11.31 -0.70 19.61
N VAL A 91 11.92 -0.85 20.79
CA VAL A 91 13.15 -1.63 21.01
C VAL A 91 12.91 -2.86 21.89
N GLY A 92 11.69 -3.08 22.36
CA GLY A 92 11.31 -4.19 23.23
C GLY A 92 11.09 -3.75 24.69
N ASP A 93 12.10 -3.76 25.52
CA ASP A 93 12.02 -3.27 26.92
C ASP A 93 12.31 -1.76 26.94
N GLU A 94 11.27 -0.94 26.81
CA GLU A 94 11.37 0.51 26.71
C GLU A 94 11.15 1.19 28.04
N THR A 95 11.94 2.23 28.32
CA THR A 95 11.64 3.22 29.35
C THR A 95 10.51 4.15 28.90
N ASP A 96 9.86 4.83 29.84
CA ASP A 96 8.79 5.79 29.51
C ASP A 96 9.28 6.95 28.61
N GLU A 97 10.55 7.34 28.71
CA GLU A 97 11.16 8.38 27.90
C GLU A 97 11.38 7.91 26.46
N GLU A 98 11.88 6.69 26.28
CA GLU A 98 12.06 6.07 24.97
C GLU A 98 10.72 5.85 24.27
N ARG A 99 9.71 5.35 24.98
CA ARG A 99 8.34 5.15 24.47
C ARG A 99 7.74 6.45 23.94
N ARG A 100 7.94 7.57 24.63
CA ARG A 100 7.48 8.88 24.17
C ARG A 100 8.22 9.34 22.94
N TRP A 101 9.52 9.20 22.92
CA TRP A 101 10.32 9.58 21.77
C TRP A 101 9.90 8.77 20.52
N PHE A 102 9.72 7.44 20.66
CA PHE A 102 9.20 6.60 19.57
C PHE A 102 7.78 6.98 19.15
N GLY A 103 6.92 7.34 20.09
CA GLY A 103 5.58 7.82 19.80
C GLY A 103 5.60 9.09 18.93
N HIS A 104 6.38 10.12 19.34
CA HIS A 104 6.55 11.33 18.55
C HIS A 104 7.25 11.09 17.21
N ALA A 105 8.24 10.20 17.16
CA ALA A 105 8.90 9.80 15.93
C ALA A 105 7.91 9.15 14.95
N ALA A 106 7.06 8.24 15.44
CA ALA A 106 6.04 7.59 14.63
C ALA A 106 5.00 8.59 14.09
N GLU A 107 4.53 9.53 14.92
CA GLU A 107 3.63 10.60 14.49
C GLU A 107 4.27 11.48 13.41
N SER A 108 5.51 11.92 13.62
CA SER A 108 6.24 12.75 12.64
C SER A 108 6.45 12.03 11.30
N ILE A 109 6.76 10.73 11.31
CA ILE A 109 6.92 9.94 10.08
C ILE A 109 5.57 9.77 9.39
N TRP A 110 4.50 9.50 10.13
CA TRP A 110 3.15 9.37 9.59
C TRP A 110 2.70 10.68 8.92
N GLU A 111 2.89 11.82 9.57
CA GLU A 111 2.62 13.14 9.00
C GLU A 111 3.44 13.40 7.73
N ALA A 112 4.73 13.04 7.73
CA ALA A 112 5.60 13.20 6.57
C ALA A 112 5.19 12.31 5.40
N ILE A 113 4.79 11.06 5.65
CA ILE A 113 4.30 10.12 4.63
C ILE A 113 3.03 10.66 3.98
N HIS A 114 1.99 10.98 4.77
CA HIS A 114 0.71 11.45 4.26
C HIS A 114 0.72 12.92 3.83
N GLY A 115 1.65 13.73 4.31
CA GLY A 115 1.92 15.09 3.82
C GLY A 115 2.69 15.14 2.50
N SER A 116 3.20 13.99 2.03
CA SER A 116 3.92 13.85 0.77
C SER A 116 3.01 13.36 -0.37
N ASN A 117 3.59 12.83 -1.43
CA ASN A 117 2.85 12.24 -2.55
C ASN A 117 2.53 10.74 -2.36
N TYR A 118 2.66 10.19 -1.16
CA TYR A 118 2.43 8.77 -0.86
C TYR A 118 1.02 8.31 -1.23
N ASP A 119 0.00 9.07 -0.83
CA ASP A 119 -1.41 8.72 -1.06
C ASP A 119 -1.79 8.69 -2.54
N ALA A 120 -1.01 9.34 -3.40
CA ALA A 120 -1.16 9.24 -4.85
C ALA A 120 -0.43 8.03 -5.44
N GLN A 121 0.79 7.71 -4.95
CA GLN A 121 1.65 6.68 -5.52
C GLN A 121 1.34 5.27 -4.99
N LYS A 122 0.92 5.16 -3.74
CA LYS A 122 0.66 3.87 -3.09
C LYS A 122 -0.50 3.09 -3.71
N PRO A 123 -1.68 3.69 -3.98
CA PRO A 123 -2.78 2.98 -4.65
C PRO A 123 -2.39 2.45 -6.03
N GLU A 124 -1.58 3.19 -6.78
CA GLU A 124 -1.08 2.76 -8.09
C GLU A 124 -0.12 1.56 -7.97
N ALA A 125 0.77 1.58 -6.98
CA ALA A 125 1.67 0.46 -6.70
C ALA A 125 0.89 -0.79 -6.27
N VAL A 126 -0.09 -0.65 -5.38
CA VAL A 126 -0.92 -1.79 -4.95
C VAL A 126 -1.77 -2.33 -6.09
N LEU A 127 -2.25 -1.47 -7.00
CA LEU A 127 -2.96 -1.90 -8.20
C LEU A 127 -2.09 -2.79 -9.09
N ASP A 128 -0.81 -2.45 -9.28
CA ASP A 128 0.14 -3.29 -9.98
C ASP A 128 0.29 -4.67 -9.29
N SER A 129 0.31 -4.69 -7.95
CA SER A 129 0.33 -5.95 -7.20
C SER A 129 -0.94 -6.78 -7.38
N VAL A 130 -2.11 -6.16 -7.46
CA VAL A 130 -3.37 -6.85 -7.72
C VAL A 130 -3.38 -7.45 -9.13
N CYS A 131 -2.86 -6.74 -10.12
CA CYS A 131 -2.83 -7.19 -11.51
C CYS A 131 -1.70 -8.19 -11.79
N ALA A 132 -0.45 -7.80 -11.52
CA ALA A 132 0.75 -8.57 -11.85
C ALA A 132 1.34 -9.37 -10.67
N GLY A 133 0.90 -9.11 -9.46
CA GLY A 133 1.33 -9.81 -8.26
C GLY A 133 2.48 -9.16 -7.49
N TRP A 134 3.05 -8.06 -7.96
CA TRP A 134 4.14 -7.36 -7.30
C TRP A 134 4.21 -5.90 -7.73
N PHE A 135 4.95 -5.10 -6.98
CA PHE A 135 5.25 -3.71 -7.34
C PHE A 135 6.63 -3.29 -6.84
N VAL A 136 7.10 -2.16 -7.34
CA VAL A 136 8.28 -1.46 -6.86
C VAL A 136 7.90 -0.02 -6.53
N LEU A 137 8.06 0.35 -5.26
CA LEU A 137 7.88 1.72 -4.77
C LEU A 137 9.24 2.28 -4.37
N TYR A 138 9.73 3.26 -5.10
CA TYR A 138 10.99 3.90 -4.81
C TYR A 138 10.79 5.08 -3.88
N VAL A 139 11.60 5.15 -2.81
CA VAL A 139 11.52 6.17 -1.77
C VAL A 139 12.82 6.96 -1.73
N ASP A 140 12.75 8.21 -2.14
CA ASP A 140 13.88 9.14 -2.12
C ASP A 140 13.58 10.36 -1.26
N GLU A 141 14.54 11.22 -1.07
CA GLU A 141 14.40 12.49 -0.36
C GLU A 141 14.06 13.61 -1.36
N ASP A 142 13.02 14.37 -1.08
CA ASP A 142 12.83 15.66 -1.73
C ASP A 142 13.83 16.67 -1.14
N LEU A 143 14.82 17.05 -1.93
CA LEU A 143 15.89 17.95 -1.49
C LEU A 143 15.40 19.34 -1.06
N ALA A 144 14.24 19.78 -1.55
CA ALA A 144 13.66 21.08 -1.21
C ALA A 144 13.02 21.06 0.19
N THR A 145 12.21 20.06 0.48
CA THR A 145 11.45 19.94 1.73
C THR A 145 12.16 19.06 2.76
N GLY A 146 12.97 18.10 2.32
CA GLY A 146 13.58 17.06 3.14
C GLY A 146 12.62 15.91 3.47
N LEU A 147 11.38 15.96 2.98
CA LEU A 147 10.38 14.92 3.21
C LEU A 147 10.61 13.73 2.28
N PRO A 148 10.11 12.55 2.64
CA PRO A 148 10.10 11.40 1.73
C PRO A 148 9.31 11.71 0.46
N ARG A 149 9.86 11.33 -0.70
CA ARG A 149 9.21 11.38 -2.00
C ARG A 149 9.08 9.98 -2.54
N PHE A 150 7.88 9.62 -2.95
CA PHE A 150 7.54 8.29 -3.46
C PHE A 150 7.41 8.30 -4.97
N GLU A 151 7.89 7.26 -5.62
CA GLU A 151 7.76 7.04 -7.07
C GLU A 151 7.42 5.58 -7.32
N GLN A 152 6.23 5.30 -7.86
CA GLN A 152 5.90 3.97 -8.34
C GLN A 152 6.65 3.72 -9.65
N TRP A 153 7.52 2.72 -9.68
CA TRP A 153 8.25 2.36 -10.88
C TRP A 153 7.45 1.41 -11.76
N PRO A 154 7.29 1.73 -13.06
CA PRO A 154 6.60 0.84 -13.99
C PRO A 154 7.23 -0.55 -14.01
N LEU A 155 6.41 -1.59 -13.85
CA LEU A 155 6.90 -2.97 -13.81
C LEU A 155 7.65 -3.37 -15.06
N ALA A 156 7.27 -2.84 -16.22
CA ALA A 156 7.95 -3.06 -17.48
C ALA A 156 9.45 -2.71 -17.44
N GLN A 157 9.83 -1.73 -16.61
CA GLN A 157 11.20 -1.25 -16.47
C GLN A 157 11.99 -1.98 -15.37
N CYS A 158 11.32 -2.74 -14.48
CA CYS A 158 11.91 -3.29 -13.26
C CYS A 158 12.22 -4.78 -13.36
N PHE A 159 13.40 -5.17 -12.89
CA PHE A 159 13.86 -6.54 -12.75
C PHE A 159 14.28 -6.75 -11.30
N ILE A 160 13.79 -7.80 -10.66
CA ILE A 160 14.01 -8.05 -9.23
C ILE A 160 14.80 -9.35 -9.01
N ALA A 161 15.55 -9.38 -7.92
CA ALA A 161 16.26 -10.58 -7.46
C ALA A 161 16.40 -10.53 -5.94
N ALA A 162 16.68 -11.69 -5.33
CA ALA A 162 17.08 -11.79 -3.93
C ALA A 162 18.55 -12.15 -3.81
N SER A 163 19.25 -11.57 -2.85
CA SER A 163 20.65 -11.91 -2.55
C SER A 163 20.77 -13.26 -1.84
N GLN A 164 19.73 -13.66 -1.10
CA GLN A 164 19.66 -14.93 -0.40
C GLN A 164 18.53 -15.79 -0.96
N PRO A 165 18.77 -17.09 -1.19
CA PRO A 165 17.73 -18.02 -1.64
C PRO A 165 16.53 -18.01 -0.70
N GLY A 166 15.33 -17.80 -1.23
CA GLY A 166 14.09 -17.73 -0.45
C GLY A 166 13.89 -16.45 0.35
N GLY A 167 14.83 -15.52 0.32
CA GLY A 167 14.77 -14.26 1.03
C GLY A 167 13.80 -13.22 0.41
N ARG A 168 13.78 -12.06 1.02
CA ARG A 168 13.13 -10.85 0.49
C ARG A 168 13.86 -10.42 -0.79
N ALA A 169 13.13 -9.94 -1.77
CA ALA A 169 13.73 -9.28 -2.93
C ALA A 169 14.40 -7.98 -2.45
N ASP A 170 15.71 -7.89 -2.61
CA ASP A 170 16.56 -6.79 -2.15
C ASP A 170 17.39 -6.15 -3.28
N THR A 171 17.25 -6.67 -4.47
CA THR A 171 17.93 -6.20 -5.67
C THR A 171 16.90 -5.78 -6.70
N VAL A 172 17.03 -4.55 -7.19
CA VAL A 172 16.21 -4.00 -8.28
C VAL A 172 17.12 -3.41 -9.35
N PHE A 173 16.86 -3.79 -10.58
CA PHE A 173 17.44 -3.19 -11.76
C PHE A 173 16.33 -2.52 -12.56
N ARG A 174 16.39 -1.18 -12.72
CA ARG A 174 15.46 -0.41 -13.54
C ARG A 174 16.12 -0.08 -14.86
N LYS A 175 15.55 -0.57 -15.95
CA LYS A 175 15.95 -0.24 -17.32
C LYS A 175 15.01 0.84 -17.85
N PHE A 176 15.52 2.03 -18.10
CA PHE A 176 14.71 3.18 -18.47
C PHE A 176 15.33 3.94 -19.63
N GLN A 177 14.59 4.84 -20.24
CA GLN A 177 15.01 5.65 -21.36
C GLN A 177 15.02 7.12 -20.98
N LEU A 178 16.06 7.83 -21.43
CA LEU A 178 16.13 9.27 -21.42
C LEU A 178 16.38 9.76 -22.84
N THR A 179 15.92 10.98 -23.15
CA THR A 179 16.37 11.67 -24.36
C THR A 179 17.85 12.02 -24.23
N ALA A 180 18.53 12.22 -25.34
CA ALA A 180 19.95 12.57 -25.32
C ALA A 180 20.20 13.87 -24.53
N GLU A 181 19.32 14.87 -24.66
CA GLU A 181 19.36 16.12 -23.91
C GLU A 181 19.23 15.88 -22.40
N GLN A 182 18.19 15.13 -21.96
CA GLN A 182 17.98 14.77 -20.55
C GLN A 182 19.16 13.99 -19.95
N ALA A 183 19.76 13.11 -20.75
CA ALA A 183 20.92 12.33 -20.31
C ALA A 183 22.15 13.22 -20.06
N VAL A 184 22.40 14.20 -20.92
CA VAL A 184 23.50 15.17 -20.73
C VAL A 184 23.20 16.09 -19.54
N GLU A 185 21.97 16.54 -19.37
CA GLU A 185 21.58 17.35 -18.21
C GLU A 185 21.76 16.59 -16.89
N THR A 186 21.39 15.30 -16.85
CA THR A 186 21.44 14.47 -15.63
C THR A 186 22.86 14.01 -15.29
N TYR A 187 23.68 13.65 -16.27
CA TYR A 187 24.97 12.99 -16.05
C TYR A 187 26.17 13.82 -16.52
N GLY A 188 25.95 14.94 -17.23
CA GLY A 188 27.00 15.80 -17.74
C GLY A 188 27.91 15.09 -18.76
N ASP A 189 29.20 15.35 -18.68
CA ASP A 189 30.23 14.80 -19.59
C ASP A 189 30.51 13.30 -19.40
N LYS A 190 29.86 12.63 -18.45
CA LYS A 190 30.07 11.20 -18.18
C LYS A 190 29.37 10.29 -19.18
N VAL A 191 28.40 10.80 -19.93
CA VAL A 191 27.73 10.05 -21.01
C VAL A 191 28.71 9.84 -22.18
N SER A 192 28.46 8.78 -22.96
CA SER A 192 29.27 8.46 -24.11
C SER A 192 29.27 9.59 -25.14
N GLN A 193 30.31 9.63 -25.96
CA GLN A 193 30.43 10.61 -27.06
C GLN A 193 29.24 10.54 -28.02
N ARG A 194 28.67 9.34 -28.20
CA ARG A 194 27.45 9.14 -29.01
C ARG A 194 26.28 9.92 -28.47
N VAL A 195 25.99 9.78 -27.15
CA VAL A 195 24.90 10.51 -26.50
C VAL A 195 25.12 12.01 -26.54
N GLN A 196 26.38 12.47 -26.34
CA GLN A 196 26.74 13.90 -26.46
C GLN A 196 26.51 14.45 -27.87
N THR A 197 26.85 13.67 -28.92
CA THR A 197 26.62 14.06 -30.31
C THR A 197 25.12 14.11 -30.60
N ASP A 198 24.37 13.05 -30.18
CA ASP A 198 22.93 13.00 -30.38
C ASP A 198 22.23 14.16 -29.64
N ALA A 199 22.71 14.56 -28.46
CA ALA A 199 22.15 15.72 -27.72
C ALA A 199 22.28 17.04 -28.48
N ARG A 200 23.31 17.18 -29.35
CA ARG A 200 23.52 18.38 -30.19
C ARG A 200 22.75 18.32 -31.50
N GLU A 201 22.67 17.14 -32.11
CA GLU A 201 22.10 16.97 -33.45
C GLU A 201 20.64 16.51 -33.44
N LYS A 202 20.28 15.66 -32.49
CA LYS A 202 18.96 15.01 -32.35
C LYS A 202 18.58 14.86 -30.87
N PRO A 203 18.26 15.95 -30.17
CA PRO A 203 18.08 15.98 -28.69
C PRO A 203 17.03 14.99 -28.18
N ASP A 204 16.00 14.69 -28.99
CA ASP A 204 14.90 13.78 -28.62
C ASP A 204 15.24 12.29 -28.82
N THR A 205 16.46 11.95 -29.32
CA THR A 205 16.86 10.55 -29.47
C THR A 205 16.91 9.85 -28.10
N LYS A 206 16.18 8.75 -27.96
CA LYS A 206 16.11 7.99 -26.72
C LYS A 206 17.26 7.00 -26.60
N HIS A 207 17.94 7.02 -25.45
CA HIS A 207 18.99 6.08 -25.07
C HIS A 207 18.57 5.29 -23.85
N GLN A 208 19.06 4.04 -23.74
CA GLN A 208 18.75 3.13 -22.65
C GLN A 208 19.78 3.22 -21.52
N PHE A 209 19.29 3.36 -20.31
CA PHE A 209 20.07 3.42 -19.08
C PHE A 209 19.60 2.35 -18.10
N LEU A 210 20.52 1.95 -17.24
CA LEU A 210 20.27 1.03 -16.15
C LEU A 210 20.51 1.75 -14.82
N HIS A 211 19.54 1.72 -13.91
CA HIS A 211 19.74 2.02 -12.50
C HIS A 211 19.72 0.72 -11.71
N ALA A 212 20.87 0.29 -11.20
CA ALA A 212 21.03 -0.93 -10.42
C ALA A 212 21.13 -0.61 -8.94
N ILE A 213 20.20 -1.15 -8.14
CA ILE A 213 20.15 -1.05 -6.68
C ILE A 213 20.29 -2.46 -6.13
N TYR A 214 21.31 -2.69 -5.30
CA TYR A 214 21.59 -4.01 -4.71
C TYR A 214 22.41 -3.89 -3.43
N PRO A 215 22.29 -4.85 -2.48
CA PRO A 215 23.11 -4.85 -1.28
C PRO A 215 24.58 -5.10 -1.60
N ARG A 216 25.49 -4.38 -0.95
CA ARG A 216 26.93 -4.60 -1.04
C ARG A 216 27.35 -5.69 -0.07
N THR A 217 28.20 -6.60 -0.52
CA THR A 217 28.83 -7.62 0.33
C THR A 217 29.94 -7.03 1.22
N VAL A 218 30.56 -5.95 0.76
CA VAL A 218 31.61 -5.24 1.50
C VAL A 218 31.20 -3.76 1.59
N TYR A 219 31.00 -3.29 2.79
CA TYR A 219 30.70 -1.89 3.11
C TYR A 219 31.35 -1.54 4.45
N ALA A 220 31.51 -0.25 4.73
CA ALA A 220 32.06 0.21 6.00
C ALA A 220 30.92 0.81 6.86
N PRO A 221 30.59 0.21 8.02
CA PRO A 221 29.63 0.79 8.95
C PRO A 221 30.05 2.22 9.34
N GLY A 222 29.11 3.16 9.35
CA GLY A 222 29.38 4.56 9.64
C GLY A 222 30.08 5.35 8.52
N ALA A 223 30.23 4.76 7.32
CA ALA A 223 30.86 5.44 6.19
C ALA A 223 30.02 6.65 5.74
N ARG A 224 30.71 7.78 5.54
CA ARG A 224 30.10 9.01 5.00
C ARG A 224 30.07 9.02 3.46
N MET A 225 30.97 8.29 2.82
CA MET A 225 31.03 8.23 1.36
C MET A 225 29.94 7.30 0.83
N ALA A 226 29.08 7.81 -0.01
CA ALA A 226 27.93 7.07 -0.59
C ALA A 226 28.32 5.74 -1.25
N ARG A 227 29.50 5.63 -1.86
CA ARG A 227 30.01 4.39 -2.45
C ARG A 227 30.37 3.28 -1.44
N ASN A 228 30.46 3.60 -0.15
CA ASN A 228 30.80 2.64 0.92
C ASN A 228 29.57 2.26 1.78
N LEU A 229 28.38 2.79 1.43
CA LEU A 229 27.13 2.52 2.12
C LEU A 229 26.64 1.08 1.81
N PRO A 230 25.81 0.48 2.66
CA PRO A 230 25.39 -0.92 2.55
C PRO A 230 24.62 -1.24 1.27
N VAL A 231 23.84 -0.29 0.73
CA VAL A 231 23.09 -0.49 -0.51
C VAL A 231 23.76 0.29 -1.64
N ALA A 232 24.11 -0.40 -2.72
CA ALA A 232 24.69 0.22 -3.91
C ALA A 232 23.60 0.85 -4.78
N SER A 233 23.93 1.99 -5.37
CA SER A 233 23.15 2.63 -6.43
C SER A 233 24.08 2.98 -7.58
N VAL A 234 23.92 2.32 -8.72
CA VAL A 234 24.81 2.47 -9.86
C VAL A 234 24.00 2.77 -11.12
N HIS A 235 24.30 3.89 -11.75
CA HIS A 235 23.74 4.24 -13.06
C HIS A 235 24.72 3.87 -14.16
N VAL A 236 24.24 3.15 -15.16
CA VAL A 236 25.05 2.63 -16.27
C VAL A 236 24.39 3.00 -17.61
N GLU A 237 25.16 3.49 -18.55
CA GLU A 237 24.77 3.56 -19.96
C GLU A 237 24.95 2.15 -20.57
N ILE A 238 23.85 1.51 -20.98
CA ILE A 238 23.86 0.10 -21.39
C ILE A 238 24.69 -0.08 -22.67
N ALA A 239 24.51 0.80 -23.66
CA ALA A 239 25.17 0.69 -24.96
C ALA A 239 26.70 0.84 -24.87
N ALA A 240 27.16 1.80 -24.06
CA ALA A 240 28.59 2.05 -23.87
C ALA A 240 29.21 1.20 -22.77
N LYS A 241 28.41 0.48 -21.99
CA LYS A 241 28.84 -0.23 -20.76
C LYS A 241 29.69 0.68 -19.87
N ALA A 242 29.24 1.91 -19.69
CA ALA A 242 29.93 2.93 -18.91
C ALA A 242 29.16 3.23 -17.60
N VAL A 243 29.88 3.28 -16.47
CA VAL A 243 29.29 3.75 -15.20
C VAL A 243 29.22 5.27 -15.24
N LEU A 244 28.00 5.80 -15.12
CA LEU A 244 27.73 7.23 -15.12
C LEU A 244 27.77 7.81 -13.71
N ARG A 245 27.18 7.09 -12.75
CA ARG A 245 27.11 7.49 -11.35
C ARG A 245 27.19 6.27 -10.46
N GLU A 246 28.05 6.31 -9.45
CA GLU A 246 28.11 5.33 -8.37
C GLU A 246 27.81 6.04 -7.05
N SER A 247 26.79 5.56 -6.35
CA SER A 247 26.30 6.09 -5.09
C SER A 247 25.88 4.94 -4.17
N GLY A 248 25.21 5.23 -3.10
CA GLY A 248 24.65 4.24 -2.20
C GLY A 248 23.65 4.83 -1.23
N TYR A 249 22.97 3.95 -0.52
CA TYR A 249 21.97 4.26 0.48
C TYR A 249 22.25 3.52 1.77
N HIS A 250 21.82 4.08 2.88
CA HIS A 250 21.88 3.43 4.19
C HIS A 250 20.86 2.29 4.28
N GLU A 251 19.62 2.54 3.86
CA GLU A 251 18.55 1.57 3.76
C GLU A 251 18.18 1.32 2.30
N GLN A 252 17.44 0.25 2.04
CA GLN A 252 16.93 -0.07 0.71
C GLN A 252 15.91 0.98 0.27
N PRO A 253 16.18 1.77 -0.80
CA PRO A 253 15.27 2.80 -1.25
C PRO A 253 14.13 2.27 -2.12
N ALA A 254 14.31 1.09 -2.72
CA ALA A 254 13.32 0.45 -3.57
C ALA A 254 12.59 -0.63 -2.79
N VAL A 255 11.37 -0.35 -2.40
CA VAL A 255 10.48 -1.27 -1.70
C VAL A 255 9.82 -2.18 -2.72
N ILE A 256 10.01 -3.50 -2.55
CA ILE A 256 9.49 -4.53 -3.44
C ILE A 256 8.52 -5.37 -2.65
N ALA A 257 7.26 -5.36 -3.00
CA ALA A 257 6.26 -6.19 -2.35
C ALA A 257 5.60 -7.14 -3.35
N ARG A 258 5.29 -8.34 -2.86
CA ARG A 258 4.78 -9.46 -3.64
C ARG A 258 3.47 -9.96 -3.04
N TRP A 259 2.46 -10.18 -3.89
CA TRP A 259 1.17 -10.71 -3.45
C TRP A 259 1.26 -12.18 -3.07
N MET A 260 1.52 -13.03 -4.04
CA MET A 260 1.72 -14.46 -3.83
C MET A 260 2.96 -14.92 -4.60
N LYS A 261 4.04 -15.23 -3.86
CA LYS A 261 5.32 -15.66 -4.45
C LYS A 261 5.16 -17.00 -5.15
N LEU A 262 5.72 -17.10 -6.34
CA LEU A 262 5.79 -18.35 -7.08
C LEU A 262 6.95 -19.21 -6.54
N PRO A 263 6.73 -20.52 -6.33
CA PRO A 263 7.81 -21.42 -5.96
C PRO A 263 8.92 -21.41 -7.01
N GLY A 264 10.18 -21.27 -6.56
CA GLY A 264 11.33 -21.26 -7.46
C GLY A 264 11.55 -19.99 -8.28
N SER A 265 10.74 -18.95 -8.06
CA SER A 265 10.88 -17.63 -8.72
C SER A 265 10.91 -16.53 -7.67
N GLU A 266 11.56 -15.41 -8.00
CA GLU A 266 11.46 -14.19 -7.19
C GLU A 266 10.21 -13.37 -7.50
N TYR A 267 9.52 -13.71 -8.57
CA TYR A 267 8.28 -13.06 -8.99
C TYR A 267 7.04 -13.65 -8.31
N ALA A 268 5.91 -13.01 -8.50
CA ALA A 268 4.65 -13.33 -7.86
C ALA A 268 3.49 -13.27 -8.87
N ILE A 269 2.33 -13.74 -8.43
CA ILE A 269 1.06 -13.61 -9.15
C ILE A 269 0.05 -12.84 -8.29
N GLY A 270 -0.79 -12.06 -8.97
CA GLY A 270 -1.86 -11.28 -8.36
C GLY A 270 -3.23 -11.96 -8.49
N PRO A 271 -4.24 -11.47 -7.75
CA PRO A 271 -5.62 -11.96 -7.82
C PRO A 271 -6.23 -11.96 -9.22
N VAL A 272 -5.89 -10.94 -10.03
CA VAL A 272 -6.38 -10.85 -11.41
C VAL A 272 -5.94 -12.05 -12.25
N SER A 273 -4.77 -12.63 -11.98
CA SER A 273 -4.32 -13.85 -12.68
C SER A 273 -5.29 -15.02 -12.47
N ASN A 274 -5.90 -15.14 -11.29
CA ASN A 274 -6.89 -16.17 -11.00
C ASN A 274 -8.25 -15.86 -11.64
N ALA A 275 -8.60 -14.58 -11.75
CA ALA A 275 -9.84 -14.14 -12.38
C ALA A 275 -9.74 -14.05 -13.92
N LEU A 276 -8.54 -14.09 -14.48
CA LEU A 276 -8.28 -13.89 -15.92
C LEU A 276 -9.11 -14.82 -16.83
N PRO A 277 -9.27 -16.15 -16.54
CA PRO A 277 -10.10 -17.01 -17.37
C PRO A 277 -11.56 -16.55 -17.43
N ALA A 278 -12.15 -16.20 -16.28
CA ALA A 278 -13.53 -15.73 -16.19
C ALA A 278 -13.72 -14.37 -16.88
N ILE A 279 -12.76 -13.46 -16.75
CA ILE A 279 -12.79 -12.15 -17.44
C ILE A 279 -12.71 -12.36 -18.96
N ALA A 280 -11.83 -13.25 -19.43
CA ALA A 280 -11.69 -13.54 -20.85
C ALA A 280 -12.96 -14.20 -21.43
N GLU A 281 -13.54 -15.17 -20.71
CA GLU A 281 -14.80 -15.82 -21.10
C GLU A 281 -15.95 -14.83 -21.18
N LEU A 282 -16.07 -13.92 -20.20
CA LEU A 282 -17.11 -12.87 -20.18
C LEU A 282 -16.99 -11.93 -21.37
N ASN A 283 -15.78 -11.43 -21.65
CA ASN A 283 -15.55 -10.54 -22.79
C ASN A 283 -15.86 -11.24 -24.12
N GLU A 284 -15.48 -12.51 -24.29
CA GLU A 284 -15.79 -13.26 -25.50
C GLU A 284 -17.30 -13.51 -25.63
N LEU A 285 -17.98 -13.84 -24.54
CA LEU A 285 -19.43 -14.03 -24.53
C LEU A 285 -20.15 -12.73 -24.96
N LEU A 286 -19.77 -11.59 -24.39
CA LEU A 286 -20.36 -10.29 -24.76
C LEU A 286 -20.02 -9.88 -26.20
N ARG A 287 -18.85 -10.24 -26.70
CA ARG A 287 -18.45 -10.01 -28.10
C ARG A 287 -19.35 -10.80 -29.06
N LEU A 288 -19.61 -12.07 -28.73
CA LEU A 288 -20.51 -12.92 -29.50
C LEU A 288 -21.96 -12.45 -29.44
N GLU A 289 -22.42 -12.03 -28.26
CA GLU A 289 -23.75 -11.43 -28.07
C GLU A 289 -23.92 -10.16 -28.90
N LYS A 290 -22.96 -9.22 -28.84
CA LYS A 290 -22.95 -8.02 -29.66
C LYS A 290 -23.01 -8.32 -31.16
N ALA A 291 -22.27 -9.35 -31.62
CA ALA A 291 -22.30 -9.78 -33.01
C ALA A 291 -23.64 -10.45 -33.39
N ALA A 292 -24.24 -11.19 -32.47
CA ALA A 292 -25.57 -11.80 -32.69
C ALA A 292 -26.67 -10.74 -32.72
N LEU A 293 -26.63 -9.75 -31.81
CA LEU A 293 -27.55 -8.61 -31.81
C LEU A 293 -27.42 -7.77 -33.08
N ALA A 294 -26.21 -7.52 -33.56
CA ALA A 294 -25.98 -6.77 -34.79
C ALA A 294 -26.57 -7.51 -36.00
N ARG A 295 -26.44 -8.86 -36.06
CA ARG A 295 -27.08 -9.70 -37.11
C ARG A 295 -28.61 -9.72 -37.00
N ALA A 296 -29.11 -9.82 -35.77
CA ALA A 296 -30.57 -9.78 -35.55
C ALA A 296 -31.17 -8.43 -35.95
N ALA A 297 -30.47 -7.31 -35.61
CA ALA A 297 -30.91 -5.97 -35.97
C ALA A 297 -30.79 -5.67 -37.47
N ALA A 298 -29.75 -6.18 -38.13
CA ALA A 298 -29.56 -5.99 -39.57
C ALA A 298 -30.55 -6.84 -40.38
N GLY A 299 -31.06 -7.93 -39.80
CA GLY A 299 -31.92 -8.93 -40.49
C GLY A 299 -31.13 -9.73 -41.52
N VAL A 300 -31.18 -11.04 -41.39
CA VAL A 300 -30.71 -11.95 -42.44
C VAL A 300 -31.95 -12.54 -43.09
N TYR A 301 -32.07 -12.38 -44.37
CA TYR A 301 -33.23 -12.81 -45.11
C TYR A 301 -32.81 -13.94 -46.05
N VAL A 302 -33.62 -14.97 -46.09
CA VAL A 302 -33.53 -16.04 -47.11
C VAL A 302 -34.55 -15.69 -48.19
N ALA A 303 -34.07 -15.58 -49.41
CA ALA A 303 -34.92 -15.36 -50.57
C ALA A 303 -34.95 -16.64 -51.44
N GLU A 304 -36.12 -17.04 -51.89
CA GLU A 304 -36.32 -18.11 -52.85
C GLU A 304 -36.05 -17.54 -54.25
N ASP A 305 -35.27 -18.25 -55.07
CA ASP A 305 -35.06 -17.87 -56.47
C ASP A 305 -36.23 -18.36 -57.30
N ASP A 306 -37.28 -17.55 -57.32
CA ASP A 306 -38.51 -17.82 -58.08
C ASP A 306 -38.52 -17.16 -59.48
N GLY A 307 -37.37 -16.63 -59.92
CA GLY A 307 -37.21 -15.95 -61.18
C GLY A 307 -37.86 -14.57 -61.30
N VAL A 308 -38.62 -14.13 -60.30
CA VAL A 308 -39.27 -12.82 -60.21
C VAL A 308 -38.49 -11.89 -59.29
N LEU A 309 -38.01 -12.41 -58.18
CA LEU A 309 -37.24 -11.66 -57.22
C LEU A 309 -35.75 -11.69 -57.57
N ASN A 310 -35.13 -10.56 -57.82
CA ASN A 310 -33.70 -10.45 -57.98
C ASN A 310 -33.03 -10.15 -56.60
N PRO A 311 -32.44 -11.12 -55.92
CA PRO A 311 -31.89 -10.94 -54.56
C PRO A 311 -30.80 -9.84 -54.49
N ARG A 312 -30.11 -9.55 -55.61
CA ARG A 312 -29.06 -8.52 -55.67
C ARG A 312 -29.61 -7.11 -55.77
N ALA A 313 -30.86 -6.97 -56.19
CA ALA A 313 -31.50 -5.65 -56.38
C ALA A 313 -32.40 -5.25 -55.19
N VAL A 314 -32.78 -6.20 -54.33
CA VAL A 314 -33.68 -5.96 -53.18
C VAL A 314 -32.94 -5.19 -52.10
N ARG A 315 -33.38 -4.01 -51.80
CA ARG A 315 -32.93 -3.21 -50.66
C ARG A 315 -34.05 -3.12 -49.62
N VAL A 316 -33.86 -3.81 -48.50
CA VAL A 316 -34.82 -3.74 -47.39
C VAL A 316 -34.56 -2.45 -46.62
N LYS A 317 -35.41 -1.43 -46.84
CA LYS A 317 -35.43 -0.20 -46.07
C LYS A 317 -36.84 0.00 -45.52
N GLY A 318 -36.96 0.73 -44.40
CA GLY A 318 -38.25 1.10 -43.86
C GLY A 318 -39.12 1.79 -44.92
N GLY A 319 -40.33 1.28 -45.17
CA GLY A 319 -41.26 1.81 -46.18
C GLY A 319 -41.05 1.35 -47.62
N SER A 320 -40.09 0.41 -47.90
CA SER A 320 -39.91 -0.14 -49.25
C SER A 320 -40.97 -1.19 -49.54
N VAL A 321 -41.51 -1.19 -50.77
CA VAL A 321 -42.42 -2.19 -51.29
C VAL A 321 -41.60 -3.15 -52.15
N ILE A 322 -41.61 -4.44 -51.79
CA ILE A 322 -40.91 -5.51 -52.51
C ILE A 322 -41.94 -6.31 -53.26
N VAL A 323 -41.77 -6.47 -54.56
CA VAL A 323 -42.65 -7.28 -55.41
C VAL A 323 -42.05 -8.69 -55.49
N ALA A 324 -42.79 -9.70 -55.07
CA ALA A 324 -42.43 -11.11 -55.07
C ALA A 324 -43.63 -11.96 -55.47
N ASN A 325 -43.43 -13.19 -55.92
CA ASN A 325 -44.49 -14.12 -56.29
C ASN A 325 -45.31 -14.60 -55.11
N SER A 326 -44.71 -14.71 -53.94
CA SER A 326 -45.34 -15.09 -52.69
C SER A 326 -44.84 -14.25 -51.53
N VAL A 327 -45.67 -14.06 -50.50
CA VAL A 327 -45.27 -13.42 -49.23
C VAL A 327 -44.15 -14.22 -48.54
N ASP A 328 -44.05 -15.50 -48.83
CA ASP A 328 -43.05 -16.39 -48.28
C ASP A 328 -41.70 -16.40 -49.05
N SER A 329 -41.62 -15.71 -50.19
CA SER A 329 -40.43 -15.63 -51.02
C SER A 329 -39.23 -14.96 -50.32
N ILE A 330 -39.49 -14.19 -49.30
CA ILE A 330 -38.45 -13.63 -48.40
C ILE A 330 -38.85 -13.90 -46.97
N LYS A 331 -38.03 -14.67 -46.25
CA LYS A 331 -38.23 -14.92 -44.82
C LYS A 331 -37.05 -14.42 -44.02
N ALA A 332 -37.33 -13.78 -42.90
CA ALA A 332 -36.30 -13.48 -41.91
C ALA A 332 -35.76 -14.77 -41.32
N LEU A 333 -34.47 -15.01 -41.39
CA LEU A 333 -33.82 -16.13 -40.72
C LEU A 333 -33.75 -15.86 -39.23
N PRO A 334 -34.42 -16.61 -38.36
CA PRO A 334 -34.30 -16.42 -36.92
C PRO A 334 -32.83 -16.63 -36.48
N SER A 335 -32.34 -15.79 -35.64
CA SER A 335 -30.91 -15.80 -35.21
C SER A 335 -30.56 -17.08 -34.44
N GLY A 336 -31.53 -17.83 -33.92
CA GLY A 336 -31.32 -19.04 -33.11
C GLY A 336 -30.57 -18.79 -31.77
N ALA A 337 -30.25 -17.56 -31.48
CA ALA A 337 -29.53 -17.19 -30.24
C ALA A 337 -30.55 -17.02 -29.09
N ASP A 338 -30.34 -17.75 -28.00
CA ASP A 338 -31.09 -17.56 -26.76
C ASP A 338 -30.37 -16.53 -25.88
N PHE A 339 -30.82 -15.28 -25.97
CA PHE A 339 -30.24 -14.17 -25.20
C PHE A 339 -30.47 -14.30 -23.70
N ASN A 340 -31.49 -15.03 -23.22
CA ASN A 340 -31.72 -15.22 -21.79
C ASN A 340 -30.65 -16.10 -21.17
N VAL A 341 -30.24 -17.17 -21.85
CA VAL A 341 -29.15 -18.06 -21.42
C VAL A 341 -27.83 -17.29 -21.40
N THR A 342 -27.57 -16.46 -22.43
CA THR A 342 -26.36 -15.62 -22.50
C THR A 342 -26.31 -14.62 -21.36
N PHE A 343 -27.42 -13.95 -21.08
CA PHE A 343 -27.52 -13.00 -19.96
C PHE A 343 -27.29 -13.68 -18.61
N SER A 344 -27.92 -14.84 -18.35
CA SER A 344 -27.72 -15.57 -17.10
C SER A 344 -26.26 -16.01 -16.93
N LYS A 345 -25.61 -16.51 -17.99
CA LYS A 345 -24.19 -16.89 -17.95
C LYS A 345 -23.28 -15.70 -17.71
N ALA A 346 -23.57 -14.54 -18.32
CA ALA A 346 -22.80 -13.31 -18.09
C ALA A 346 -22.89 -12.85 -16.62
N GLU A 347 -24.07 -12.91 -16.00
CA GLU A 347 -24.25 -12.58 -14.58
C GLU A 347 -23.54 -13.57 -13.66
N ASP A 348 -23.51 -14.86 -14.01
CA ASP A 348 -22.75 -15.86 -13.25
C ASP A 348 -21.25 -15.58 -13.32
N LEU A 349 -20.71 -15.25 -14.49
CA LEU A 349 -19.30 -14.88 -14.66
C LEU A 349 -18.96 -13.58 -13.92
N ARG A 350 -19.83 -12.57 -13.95
CA ARG A 350 -19.64 -11.33 -13.16
C ARG A 350 -19.58 -11.62 -11.66
N ARG A 351 -20.46 -12.49 -11.15
CA ARG A 351 -20.42 -12.93 -9.75
C ARG A 351 -19.13 -13.67 -9.42
N GLU A 352 -18.68 -14.56 -10.30
CA GLU A 352 -17.43 -15.29 -10.13
C GLU A 352 -16.22 -14.33 -10.09
N ILE A 353 -16.14 -13.37 -11.01
CA ILE A 353 -15.06 -12.35 -11.04
C ILE A 353 -15.07 -11.53 -9.75
N ARG A 354 -16.24 -11.03 -9.29
CA ARG A 354 -16.35 -10.29 -8.04
C ARG A 354 -15.90 -11.13 -6.84
N ARG A 355 -16.26 -12.40 -6.79
CA ARG A 355 -15.83 -13.32 -5.72
C ARG A 355 -14.31 -13.54 -5.75
N LEU A 356 -13.71 -13.79 -6.92
CA LEU A 356 -12.27 -14.00 -7.07
C LEU A 356 -11.46 -12.77 -6.71
N LEU A 357 -11.99 -11.58 -6.99
CA LEU A 357 -11.39 -10.29 -6.62
C LEU A 357 -11.87 -9.78 -5.25
N MET A 358 -12.65 -10.59 -4.48
CA MET A 358 -13.20 -10.24 -3.17
C MET A 358 -14.10 -8.99 -3.17
N ALA A 359 -14.51 -8.51 -4.35
CA ALA A 359 -15.26 -7.26 -4.49
C ALA A 359 -16.64 -7.32 -3.81
N ASP A 360 -17.33 -8.49 -3.84
CA ASP A 360 -18.62 -8.67 -3.17
C ASP A 360 -18.57 -8.48 -1.65
N GLN A 361 -17.40 -8.77 -1.05
CA GLN A 361 -17.18 -8.64 0.39
C GLN A 361 -16.76 -7.22 0.79
N LEU A 362 -16.15 -6.48 -0.15
CA LEU A 362 -15.61 -5.16 0.05
C LEU A 362 -16.64 -4.05 -0.24
N GLN A 363 -17.68 -4.34 -1.03
CA GLN A 363 -18.75 -3.38 -1.30
C GLN A 363 -19.69 -3.20 -0.11
N PRO A 364 -20.09 -1.96 0.23
CA PRO A 364 -21.26 -1.73 1.06
C PRO A 364 -22.48 -2.39 0.39
N GLN A 365 -23.22 -3.21 1.09
CA GLN A 365 -24.48 -3.73 0.55
C GLN A 365 -25.55 -2.64 0.61
N ASP A 366 -26.26 -2.43 -0.50
CA ASP A 366 -27.50 -1.66 -0.50
C ASP A 366 -28.55 -2.46 0.29
N GLY A 367 -28.73 -2.12 1.57
CA GLY A 367 -29.62 -2.80 2.49
C GLY A 367 -29.99 -1.90 3.69
N PRO A 368 -30.90 -2.34 4.56
CA PRO A 368 -31.18 -1.61 5.79
C PRO A 368 -29.91 -1.37 6.59
N ALA A 369 -29.84 -0.24 7.31
CA ALA A 369 -28.67 0.18 8.06
C ALA A 369 -28.10 -0.98 8.90
N MET A 370 -26.86 -1.38 8.61
CA MET A 370 -26.18 -2.43 9.36
C MET A 370 -25.95 -2.00 10.80
N THR A 371 -26.10 -2.93 11.73
CA THR A 371 -25.72 -2.69 13.12
C THR A 371 -24.20 -2.55 13.25
N ALA A 372 -23.74 -1.81 14.25
CA ALA A 372 -22.28 -1.66 14.51
C ALA A 372 -21.59 -3.03 14.63
N THR A 373 -22.27 -4.03 15.22
CA THR A 373 -21.77 -5.40 15.35
C THR A 373 -21.60 -6.09 13.99
N GLU A 374 -22.53 -5.92 13.05
CA GLU A 374 -22.42 -6.50 11.69
C GLU A 374 -21.26 -5.88 10.91
N VAL A 375 -21.05 -4.57 11.05
CA VAL A 375 -19.88 -3.88 10.46
C VAL A 375 -18.57 -4.46 11.00
N HIS A 376 -18.46 -4.67 12.32
CA HIS A 376 -17.28 -5.26 12.95
C HIS A 376 -17.02 -6.70 12.49
N VAL A 377 -18.05 -7.55 12.42
CA VAL A 377 -17.93 -8.93 11.94
C VAL A 377 -17.48 -8.96 10.48
N ARG A 378 -18.03 -8.10 9.65
CA ARG A 378 -17.66 -8.01 8.22
C ARG A 378 -16.22 -7.56 8.03
N VAL A 379 -15.80 -6.53 8.74
CA VAL A 379 -14.40 -6.07 8.73
C VAL A 379 -13.45 -7.17 9.21
N ALA A 380 -13.82 -7.93 10.24
CA ALA A 380 -13.04 -9.07 10.72
C ALA A 380 -12.92 -10.20 9.67
N LEU A 381 -14.02 -10.53 8.97
CA LEU A 381 -14.00 -11.51 7.88
C LEU A 381 -13.10 -11.09 6.71
N ILE A 382 -13.18 -9.82 6.29
CA ILE A 382 -12.32 -9.28 5.22
C ILE A 382 -10.84 -9.41 5.63
N ARG A 383 -10.51 -9.06 6.89
CA ARG A 383 -9.16 -9.19 7.44
C ARG A 383 -8.68 -10.64 7.49
N GLN A 384 -9.56 -11.56 7.84
CA GLN A 384 -9.22 -12.99 7.87
C GLN A 384 -8.90 -13.52 6.46
N LEU A 385 -9.63 -13.10 5.45
CA LEU A 385 -9.39 -13.49 4.05
C LEU A 385 -8.10 -12.93 3.49
N LEU A 386 -7.77 -11.70 3.84
CA LEU A 386 -6.53 -11.03 3.40
C LEU A 386 -5.33 -11.31 4.32
N GLY A 387 -5.52 -12.02 5.43
CA GLY A 387 -4.51 -12.26 6.48
C GLY A 387 -3.14 -12.74 5.98
N PRO A 388 -3.05 -13.78 5.13
CA PRO A 388 -1.78 -14.27 4.62
C PRO A 388 -1.02 -13.24 3.77
N MET A 389 -1.74 -12.41 3.02
CA MET A 389 -1.18 -11.32 2.23
C MET A 389 -0.70 -10.18 3.14
N PHE A 390 -1.47 -9.84 4.19
CA PHE A 390 -1.10 -8.80 5.15
C PHE A 390 0.27 -9.07 5.79
N GLY A 391 0.52 -10.31 6.24
CA GLY A 391 1.80 -10.67 6.86
C GLY A 391 2.99 -10.45 5.92
N ARG A 392 2.82 -10.76 4.62
CA ARG A 392 3.87 -10.52 3.63
C ARG A 392 4.08 -9.03 3.36
N PHE A 393 3.01 -8.27 3.18
CA PHE A 393 3.10 -6.82 2.97
C PHE A 393 3.70 -6.10 4.17
N GLN A 394 3.46 -6.56 5.40
CA GLN A 394 4.14 -6.03 6.58
C GLN A 394 5.66 -6.10 6.44
N VAL A 395 6.18 -7.25 6.00
CA VAL A 395 7.63 -7.51 5.93
C VAL A 395 8.27 -6.93 4.66
N GLU A 396 7.57 -7.02 3.51
CA GLU A 396 8.14 -6.66 2.22
C GLU A 396 7.84 -5.21 1.80
N ASP A 397 6.78 -4.59 2.34
CA ASP A 397 6.31 -3.26 1.99
C ASP A 397 6.42 -2.27 3.15
N LEU A 398 5.63 -2.50 4.22
CA LEU A 398 5.44 -1.49 5.25
C LEU A 398 6.71 -1.27 6.08
N ALA A 399 7.37 -2.35 6.55
CA ALA A 399 8.60 -2.23 7.33
C ALA A 399 9.70 -1.51 6.55
N PRO A 400 10.06 -1.90 5.32
CA PRO A 400 11.09 -1.19 4.57
C PRO A 400 10.73 0.28 4.24
N THR A 401 9.44 0.56 4.02
CA THR A 401 8.98 1.93 3.79
C THR A 401 9.22 2.81 5.01
N ILE A 402 8.83 2.32 6.20
CA ILE A 402 9.01 3.07 7.44
C ILE A 402 10.48 3.18 7.81
N GLU A 403 11.26 2.08 7.71
CA GLU A 403 12.70 2.08 7.94
C GLU A 403 13.40 3.14 7.07
N ARG A 404 13.01 3.23 5.80
CA ARG A 404 13.56 4.20 4.86
C ARG A 404 13.15 5.64 5.20
N CYS A 405 11.86 5.87 5.50
CA CYS A 405 11.36 7.19 5.89
C CYS A 405 11.98 7.66 7.19
N PHE A 406 12.06 6.78 8.21
CA PHE A 406 12.76 7.06 9.45
C PHE A 406 14.21 7.47 9.19
N GLY A 407 14.95 6.65 8.43
CA GLY A 407 16.36 6.92 8.15
C GLY A 407 16.59 8.22 7.41
N LEU A 408 15.72 8.61 6.46
CA LEU A 408 15.77 9.89 5.77
C LEU A 408 15.53 11.05 6.74
N MET A 409 14.45 11.00 7.51
CA MET A 409 14.05 12.07 8.42
C MET A 409 15.00 12.22 9.60
N TYR A 410 15.48 11.09 10.15
CA TYR A 410 16.43 11.11 11.28
C TYR A 410 17.78 11.71 10.89
N ARG A 411 18.29 11.39 9.69
CA ARG A 411 19.58 11.93 9.22
C ARG A 411 19.49 13.35 8.71
N ARG A 412 18.32 13.84 8.33
CA ARG A 412 18.15 15.22 7.85
C ARG A 412 18.62 16.22 8.92
N GLY A 413 19.50 17.16 8.53
CA GLY A 413 20.11 18.14 9.44
C GLY A 413 21.26 17.59 10.29
N ARG A 414 21.66 16.32 10.11
CA ARG A 414 22.74 15.63 10.82
C ARG A 414 23.82 15.14 9.84
N PRO A 415 24.66 16.03 9.27
CA PRO A 415 25.68 15.62 8.30
C PRO A 415 26.77 14.73 8.91
N GLU A 416 26.93 14.71 10.23
CA GLU A 416 27.87 13.86 10.96
C GLU A 416 27.56 12.36 10.81
N ILE A 417 26.29 12.01 10.62
CA ILE A 417 25.83 10.62 10.35
C ILE A 417 25.45 10.39 8.88
N GLY A 418 25.95 11.24 7.97
CA GLY A 418 25.72 11.09 6.53
C GLY A 418 24.39 11.63 6.02
N GLY A 419 23.74 12.51 6.76
CA GLY A 419 22.51 13.17 6.38
C GLY A 419 22.72 14.38 5.47
N THR A 420 21.63 14.81 4.85
CA THR A 420 21.59 16.02 4.02
C THR A 420 21.50 17.28 4.92
N PRO A 421 22.15 18.39 4.54
CA PRO A 421 22.02 19.64 5.27
C PRO A 421 20.58 20.15 5.27
N GLY A 422 20.11 20.66 6.40
CA GLY A 422 18.77 21.22 6.52
C GLY A 422 18.30 21.35 7.96
N LYS A 423 17.01 21.67 8.12
CA LYS A 423 16.37 21.68 9.43
C LYS A 423 16.19 20.23 9.91
N LEU A 424 16.41 20.00 11.21
CA LEU A 424 16.07 18.74 11.86
C LEU A 424 14.56 18.46 11.72
N LEU A 425 14.22 17.26 11.31
CA LEU A 425 12.84 16.79 11.19
C LEU A 425 12.41 15.91 12.36
N MET A 426 13.37 15.42 13.14
CA MET A 426 13.14 14.60 14.33
C MET A 426 14.05 15.06 15.45
N ASP A 427 13.57 15.02 16.68
CA ASP A 427 14.32 15.30 17.88
C ASP A 427 15.44 14.27 18.11
N ASP A 428 16.44 14.64 18.90
CA ASP A 428 17.50 13.72 19.26
C ASP A 428 16.96 12.59 20.15
N PRO A 429 17.39 11.34 19.93
CA PRO A 429 16.98 10.23 20.76
C PRO A 429 17.54 10.36 22.18
N PRO A 430 16.91 9.77 23.20
CA PRO A 430 17.49 9.59 24.51
C PRO A 430 18.87 8.93 24.44
N GLU A 431 19.76 9.26 25.37
CA GLU A 431 21.14 8.71 25.38
C GLU A 431 21.18 7.17 25.42
N SER A 432 20.16 6.57 26.03
CA SER A 432 20.00 5.11 26.11
C SER A 432 19.79 4.43 24.75
N LEU A 433 19.27 5.16 23.75
CA LEU A 433 18.99 4.64 22.40
C LEU A 433 20.10 4.92 21.39
N ALA A 434 21.18 5.59 21.77
CA ALA A 434 22.20 6.09 20.85
C ALA A 434 22.85 5.00 19.97
N ASP A 435 22.89 3.76 20.44
CA ASP A 435 23.55 2.64 19.77
C ASP A 435 22.64 1.39 19.57
N GLU A 436 21.35 1.47 19.93
CA GLU A 436 20.44 0.31 19.84
C GLU A 436 19.65 0.26 18.53
N PRO A 437 19.56 -0.91 17.88
CA PRO A 437 18.71 -1.09 16.70
C PRO A 437 17.24 -1.14 17.13
N PHE A 438 16.45 -0.19 16.67
CA PHE A 438 15.00 -0.18 16.88
C PHE A 438 14.28 -1.17 15.95
N ARG A 439 13.10 -1.60 16.36
CA ARG A 439 12.21 -2.45 15.57
C ARG A 439 10.95 -1.68 15.17
N VAL A 440 10.46 -1.97 14.00
CA VAL A 440 9.17 -1.44 13.55
C VAL A 440 8.06 -2.39 14.01
N ARG A 441 7.19 -1.91 14.90
CA ARG A 441 6.00 -2.64 15.33
C ARG A 441 4.80 -2.14 14.55
N PHE A 442 4.13 -3.04 13.84
CA PHE A 442 2.91 -2.69 13.12
C PHE A 442 1.70 -2.74 14.03
N GLN A 443 1.07 -1.59 14.21
CA GLN A 443 -0.25 -1.49 14.80
C GLN A 443 -1.30 -1.52 13.69
N SER A 444 -1.41 -2.66 12.98
CA SER A 444 -2.45 -2.80 11.95
C SER A 444 -3.83 -2.59 12.57
N PRO A 445 -4.85 -2.19 11.80
CA PRO A 445 -6.23 -2.14 12.30
C PRO A 445 -6.70 -3.46 12.91
N LEU A 446 -6.11 -4.60 12.49
CA LEU A 446 -6.33 -5.90 13.11
C LEU A 446 -5.69 -5.99 14.50
N ALA A 447 -4.44 -5.56 14.64
CA ALA A 447 -3.78 -5.50 15.95
C ALA A 447 -4.50 -4.52 16.90
N ARG A 448 -5.02 -3.39 16.39
CA ARG A 448 -5.90 -2.49 17.15
C ARG A 448 -7.20 -3.16 17.57
N ALA A 449 -7.85 -3.92 16.69
CA ALA A 449 -9.07 -4.64 17.06
C ALA A 449 -8.81 -5.70 18.15
N GLN A 450 -7.68 -6.42 18.08
CA GLN A 450 -7.25 -7.34 19.13
C GLN A 450 -6.97 -6.59 20.45
N LYS A 451 -6.26 -5.45 20.39
CA LYS A 451 -6.04 -4.60 21.56
C LYS A 451 -7.33 -4.00 22.11
N LEU A 452 -8.32 -3.67 21.28
CA LEU A 452 -9.65 -3.23 21.73
C LEU A 452 -10.40 -4.36 22.46
N ASP A 453 -10.24 -5.61 22.04
CA ASP A 453 -10.78 -6.77 22.76
C ASP A 453 -10.07 -6.97 24.11
N GLU A 454 -8.76 -6.72 24.19
CA GLU A 454 -8.00 -6.69 25.44
C GLU A 454 -8.49 -5.56 26.36
N VAL A 455 -8.67 -4.35 25.81
CA VAL A 455 -9.25 -3.20 26.56
C VAL A 455 -10.63 -3.54 27.09
N SER A 456 -11.50 -4.12 26.27
CA SER A 456 -12.83 -4.57 26.70
C SER A 456 -12.76 -5.62 27.82
N SER A 457 -11.75 -6.47 27.81
CA SER A 457 -11.51 -7.46 28.86
C SER A 457 -11.03 -6.80 30.15
N ILE A 458 -10.16 -5.80 30.07
CA ILE A 458 -9.69 -4.98 31.20
C ILE A 458 -10.86 -4.20 31.79
N GLU A 459 -11.69 -3.54 30.98
CA GLU A 459 -12.89 -2.83 31.44
C GLU A 459 -13.87 -3.75 32.22
N ARG A 460 -14.10 -4.97 31.71
CA ARG A 460 -14.94 -5.96 32.37
C ARG A 460 -14.35 -6.42 33.69
N LEU A 461 -13.03 -6.64 33.75
CA LEU A 461 -12.32 -7.00 34.98
C LEU A 461 -12.42 -5.90 36.02
N VAL A 462 -12.15 -4.66 35.66
CA VAL A 462 -12.23 -3.48 36.55
C VAL A 462 -13.67 -3.28 37.02
N THR A 463 -14.66 -3.42 36.15
CA THR A 463 -16.07 -3.31 36.48
C THR A 463 -16.48 -4.41 37.47
N MET A 464 -16.06 -5.66 37.26
CA MET A 464 -16.36 -6.80 38.13
C MET A 464 -15.73 -6.63 39.51
N ALA A 465 -14.46 -6.18 39.57
CA ALA A 465 -13.80 -5.88 40.82
C ALA A 465 -14.47 -4.72 41.59
N GLY A 466 -14.92 -3.68 40.88
CA GLY A 466 -15.67 -2.57 41.45
C GLY A 466 -17.01 -3.00 42.06
N VAL A 467 -17.75 -3.89 41.40
CA VAL A 467 -19.00 -4.48 41.93
C VAL A 467 -18.73 -5.33 43.16
N MET A 468 -17.68 -6.15 43.15
CA MET A 468 -17.28 -6.95 44.32
C MET A 468 -16.86 -6.08 45.50
N ALA A 469 -16.14 -5.00 45.26
CA ALA A 469 -15.76 -4.04 46.30
C ALA A 469 -16.97 -3.34 46.92
N GLN A 470 -18.00 -2.99 46.15
CA GLN A 470 -19.28 -2.45 46.65
C GLN A 470 -20.05 -3.44 47.52
N GLN A 471 -19.87 -4.75 47.31
CA GLN A 471 -20.44 -5.81 48.12
C GLN A 471 -19.63 -6.13 49.40
N GLY A 472 -18.59 -5.34 49.69
CA GLY A 472 -17.74 -5.50 50.87
C GLY A 472 -16.45 -6.30 50.66
N LEU A 473 -16.22 -6.82 49.46
CA LEU A 473 -15.02 -7.58 49.10
C LEU A 473 -13.94 -6.63 48.51
N THR A 474 -13.48 -5.68 49.32
CA THR A 474 -12.51 -4.63 48.87
C THR A 474 -11.17 -5.20 48.40
N GLN A 475 -10.78 -6.40 48.87
CA GLN A 475 -9.54 -7.08 48.43
C GLN A 475 -9.53 -7.44 46.94
N ALA A 476 -10.68 -7.44 46.25
CA ALA A 476 -10.75 -7.66 44.81
C ALA A 476 -10.06 -6.54 44.02
N LEU A 477 -9.98 -5.32 44.56
CA LEU A 477 -9.27 -4.20 43.92
C LEU A 477 -7.75 -4.30 44.04
N ASP A 478 -7.23 -5.00 45.04
CA ASP A 478 -5.79 -5.18 45.24
C ASP A 478 -5.15 -6.08 44.19
N LEU A 479 -5.98 -6.85 43.45
CA LEU A 479 -5.54 -7.70 42.34
C LEU A 479 -5.30 -6.93 41.02
N ILE A 480 -5.79 -5.70 40.92
CA ILE A 480 -5.75 -4.91 39.70
C ILE A 480 -4.77 -3.78 39.87
N ASP A 481 -3.72 -3.79 39.05
CA ASP A 481 -2.88 -2.63 38.87
C ASP A 481 -3.62 -1.60 37.99
N ALA A 482 -4.16 -0.56 38.65
CA ALA A 482 -4.95 0.47 37.98
C ALA A 482 -4.11 1.32 37.02
N ASP A 483 -2.83 1.53 37.30
CA ASP A 483 -1.94 2.36 36.51
C ASP A 483 -1.58 1.61 35.23
N GLU A 484 -1.18 0.36 35.34
CA GLU A 484 -0.84 -0.48 34.19
C GLU A 484 -2.08 -0.79 33.34
N SER A 485 -3.23 -1.04 33.96
CA SER A 485 -4.50 -1.25 33.25
C SER A 485 -4.92 -0.03 32.42
N LEU A 486 -4.75 1.19 32.95
CA LEU A 486 -5.03 2.43 32.21
C LEU A 486 -4.01 2.69 31.10
N ARG A 487 -2.74 2.33 31.28
CA ARG A 487 -1.71 2.42 30.24
C ARG A 487 -1.98 1.48 29.09
N LEU A 488 -2.27 0.21 29.41
CA LEU A 488 -2.64 -0.80 28.40
C LEU A 488 -3.93 -0.41 27.65
N ALA A 489 -4.91 0.12 28.37
CA ALA A 489 -6.13 0.65 27.75
C ALA A 489 -5.85 1.85 26.85
N GLY A 490 -5.00 2.79 27.27
CA GLY A 490 -4.57 3.93 26.47
C GLY A 490 -3.86 3.50 25.17
N ASP A 491 -2.93 2.57 25.27
CA ASP A 491 -2.24 1.98 24.11
C ASP A 491 -3.21 1.26 23.16
N GLY A 492 -4.15 0.50 23.71
CA GLY A 492 -5.16 -0.22 22.93
C GLY A 492 -6.13 0.71 22.20
N LEU A 493 -6.54 1.81 22.85
CA LEU A 493 -7.40 2.85 22.27
C LEU A 493 -6.64 3.77 21.29
N GLY A 494 -5.29 3.73 21.30
CA GLY A 494 -4.46 4.61 20.49
C GLY A 494 -4.42 6.04 21.02
N ALA A 495 -4.47 6.21 22.35
CA ALA A 495 -4.32 7.52 22.98
C ALA A 495 -2.92 8.08 22.69
N PRO A 496 -2.80 9.40 22.37
CA PRO A 496 -1.49 10.02 22.17
C PRO A 496 -0.57 9.80 23.38
N ALA A 497 0.71 9.51 23.15
CA ALA A 497 1.69 9.24 24.21
C ALA A 497 1.78 10.36 25.26
N GLY A 498 1.51 11.62 24.85
CA GLY A 498 1.44 12.78 25.74
C GLY A 498 0.20 12.84 26.64
N ALA A 499 -0.83 12.02 26.43
CA ALA A 499 -2.06 12.02 27.23
C ALA A 499 -1.84 11.36 28.60
N LEU A 500 -0.88 10.46 28.74
CA LEU A 500 -0.54 9.77 29.98
C LEU A 500 0.74 10.36 30.60
N ARG A 501 0.73 10.55 31.91
CA ARG A 501 1.93 11.01 32.65
C ARG A 501 2.92 9.87 32.82
N ASP A 502 4.20 10.17 32.79
CA ASP A 502 5.26 9.21 33.11
C ASP A 502 5.23 8.82 34.59
N GLU A 503 5.90 7.73 34.94
CA GLU A 503 5.98 7.25 36.32
C GLU A 503 6.58 8.28 37.27
N LYS A 504 7.63 8.98 36.85
CA LYS A 504 8.31 10.00 37.66
C LYS A 504 7.39 11.21 37.90
N ALA A 505 6.74 11.71 36.84
CA ALA A 505 5.80 12.82 36.95
C ALA A 505 4.53 12.43 37.72
N LEU A 506 4.06 11.17 37.55
CA LEU A 506 2.92 10.64 38.31
C LEU A 506 3.26 10.53 39.80
N ALA A 507 4.44 9.99 40.13
CA ALA A 507 4.91 9.88 41.51
C ALA A 507 5.08 11.27 42.16
N ALA A 508 5.68 12.23 41.45
CA ALA A 508 5.80 13.61 41.93
C ALA A 508 4.44 14.26 42.16
N PHE A 509 3.49 14.11 41.23
CA PHE A 509 2.15 14.63 41.34
C PHE A 509 1.36 14.00 42.51
N ARG A 510 1.49 12.67 42.69
CA ARG A 510 0.87 11.97 43.82
C ARG A 510 1.44 12.43 45.17
N LYS A 511 2.76 12.65 45.23
CA LYS A 511 3.42 13.18 46.42
C LYS A 511 2.91 14.58 46.77
N GLN A 512 2.87 15.48 45.79
CA GLN A 512 2.34 16.83 45.98
C GLN A 512 0.88 16.80 46.47
N ARG A 513 0.03 15.96 45.85
CA ARG A 513 -1.38 15.83 46.22
C ARG A 513 -1.55 15.27 47.63
N ALA A 514 -0.69 14.33 48.03
CA ALA A 514 -0.70 13.78 49.38
C ALA A 514 -0.28 14.83 50.42
N GLU A 515 0.73 15.67 50.11
CA GLU A 515 1.16 16.79 50.95
C GLU A 515 0.05 17.84 51.08
N GLU A 516 -0.62 18.22 50.02
CA GLU A 516 -1.77 19.13 50.01
C GLU A 516 -2.94 18.57 50.85
N GLN A 517 -3.27 17.28 50.70
CA GLN A 517 -4.32 16.63 51.49
C GLN A 517 -3.96 16.56 53.01
N ALA A 518 -2.70 16.27 53.31
CA ALA A 518 -2.21 16.28 54.69
C ALA A 518 -2.30 17.67 55.31
N GLN A 519 -1.95 18.73 54.59
CA GLN A 519 -2.09 20.13 55.05
C GLN A 519 -3.56 20.50 55.25
N GLN A 520 -4.47 20.11 54.35
CA GLN A 520 -5.88 20.37 54.48
C GLN A 520 -6.48 19.60 55.69
N ALA A 521 -6.08 18.35 55.92
CA ALA A 521 -6.49 17.56 57.07
C ALA A 521 -6.01 18.17 58.40
N GLN A 522 -4.75 18.67 58.43
CA GLN A 522 -4.24 19.37 59.61
C GLN A 522 -4.97 20.70 59.87
N GLN A 523 -5.28 21.47 58.84
CA GLN A 523 -6.08 22.69 58.98
C GLN A 523 -7.50 22.40 59.49
N ALA A 524 -8.15 21.35 58.94
CA ALA A 524 -9.48 20.94 59.40
C ALA A 524 -9.48 20.45 60.84
N GLN A 525 -8.46 19.69 61.29
CA GLN A 525 -8.27 19.31 62.69
C GLN A 525 -8.03 20.51 63.59
N ALA A 526 -7.18 21.46 63.14
CA ALA A 526 -6.92 22.70 63.91
C ALA A 526 -8.20 23.54 64.08
N GLN A 527 -9.03 23.65 63.04
CA GLN A 527 -10.33 24.31 63.12
C GLN A 527 -11.31 23.57 64.07
N GLN A 528 -11.37 22.23 64.01
CA GLN A 528 -12.17 21.47 64.94
C GLN A 528 -11.75 21.64 66.41
N VAL A 529 -10.44 21.66 66.69
CA VAL A 529 -9.90 21.92 68.03
C VAL A 529 -10.25 23.33 68.48
N GLN A 530 -10.16 24.34 67.59
CA GLN A 530 -10.56 25.72 67.92
C GLN A 530 -12.06 25.84 68.20
N THR A 531 -12.92 25.18 67.42
CA THR A 531 -14.37 25.17 67.65
C THR A 531 -14.71 24.47 68.96
N MET A 532 -14.06 23.33 69.25
CA MET A 532 -14.23 22.64 70.54
C MET A 532 -13.75 23.46 71.76
N ALA A 533 -12.62 24.17 71.58
CA ALA A 533 -12.09 25.09 72.63
C ALA A 533 -13.02 26.29 72.84
N ALA A 534 -13.58 26.87 71.80
CA ALA A 534 -14.54 27.96 71.83
C ALA A 534 -15.85 27.50 72.51
N ASP A 535 -16.35 26.31 72.15
CA ASP A 535 -17.54 25.69 72.80
C ASP A 535 -17.32 25.38 74.28
N ALA A 536 -16.14 24.90 74.66
CA ALA A 536 -15.75 24.65 76.02
C ALA A 536 -15.62 25.95 76.84
N ALA A 537 -15.09 27.02 76.21
CA ALA A 537 -15.01 28.35 76.81
C ALA A 537 -16.42 28.97 77.03
N PHE A 538 -17.29 28.81 76.01
CA PHE A 538 -18.69 29.25 76.09
C PHE A 538 -19.51 28.51 77.19
N LYS A 539 -19.34 27.20 77.29
CA LYS A 539 -19.96 26.42 78.40
C LYS A 539 -19.45 26.81 79.78
N ARG A 540 -18.14 27.14 79.93
CA ARG A 540 -17.59 27.65 81.20
C ARG A 540 -18.12 29.03 81.57
N ALA A 541 -18.28 29.92 80.56
CA ALA A 541 -18.88 31.25 80.81
C ALA A 541 -20.40 31.21 81.10
N ALA A 542 -21.10 30.20 80.66
CA ALA A 542 -22.53 29.99 80.90
C ALA A 542 -22.82 29.34 82.28
N THR A 543 -21.80 28.77 82.99
CA THR A 543 -21.90 28.13 84.32
C THR A 543 -21.26 28.95 85.41
N ALA A 544 -20.71 30.14 85.16
CA ALA A 544 -20.29 31.14 86.09
C ALA A 544 -21.33 32.28 86.17
#